data_5f10fab80a490c33df43d89b9ee95cdf
#
_entry.id   5f10fab80a490c33df43d89b9ee95cdf
#
_cell.length_a   1.000
_cell.length_b   1.000
_cell.length_c   1.000
_cell.angle_alpha   90.00
_cell.angle_beta   90.00
_cell.angle_gamma   90.00
#
_symmetry.space_group_name_H-M   'P 1'
#
loop_
_entity.id
_entity.type
_entity.pdbx_description
1 polymer ?
#
loop_
_entity_poly.entity_id
_entity_poly.type
_entity_poly.pdbx_seq_one_letter_code
_entity_poly.pdbx_strand_id
1 'polypeptide(L)'
;YGNECEIHTAKTGRVVVEEAEKYPPDICFMDIQMPGLSGIQAIREIQKFNRSVVFVIITAYDKFNYAKEAVNLGVMEFLTKPVNKKLILETCSKAMEKVDSTRQKRSDDLRIREKLETVVPMIESGYINNILLQDDFQTYQDNYRELLDIREEYGYMIVAEFGDSTENGVLTN
;
A
#
# COMPACT_ATOMS: atom_id res chain seq x y z
N TYR A 1 -10.39 3.02 -25.83
CA TYR A 1 -10.29 3.71 -24.51
C TYR A 1 -11.00 5.08 -24.48
N GLY A 2 -11.89 5.39 -25.46
CA GLY A 2 -12.34 6.76 -25.71
C GLY A 2 -13.13 7.49 -24.62
N ASN A 3 -13.86 6.83 -23.74
CA ASN A 3 -14.69 7.47 -22.72
C ASN A 3 -14.33 7.09 -21.27
N GLU A 4 -13.30 6.30 -21.07
CA GLU A 4 -12.90 5.78 -19.74
C GLU A 4 -11.62 6.41 -19.20
N CYS A 5 -10.96 7.30 -19.97
CA CYS A 5 -9.71 7.94 -19.58
C CYS A 5 -9.83 9.45 -19.66
N GLU A 6 -9.55 10.12 -18.56
CA GLU A 6 -9.33 11.57 -18.54
C GLU A 6 -7.87 11.87 -18.84
N ILE A 7 -7.61 12.80 -19.78
CA ILE A 7 -6.25 13.13 -20.23
C ILE A 7 -5.97 14.59 -19.94
N HIS A 8 -4.96 14.82 -19.12
CA HIS A 8 -4.40 16.13 -18.82
C HIS A 8 -3.07 16.31 -19.55
N THR A 9 -2.76 17.52 -19.98
CA THR A 9 -1.50 17.83 -20.67
C THR A 9 -0.84 19.04 -20.04
N ALA A 10 0.49 19.00 -19.94
CA ALA A 10 1.28 20.10 -19.44
C ALA A 10 2.53 20.31 -20.30
N LYS A 11 3.00 21.56 -20.40
CA LYS A 11 4.14 21.94 -21.26
C LYS A 11 5.44 22.16 -20.49
N THR A 12 5.38 22.25 -19.17
CA THR A 12 6.55 22.48 -18.30
C THR A 12 6.50 21.56 -17.10
N GLY A 13 7.67 21.22 -16.55
CA GLY A 13 7.75 20.34 -15.39
C GLY A 13 7.00 20.86 -14.16
N ARG A 14 6.96 22.19 -13.95
CA ARG A 14 6.21 22.80 -12.84
C ARG A 14 4.70 22.58 -13.00
N VAL A 15 4.17 22.86 -14.19
CA VAL A 15 2.73 22.64 -14.48
C VAL A 15 2.37 21.17 -14.39
N VAL A 16 3.27 20.24 -14.76
CA VAL A 16 3.03 18.80 -14.57
C VAL A 16 2.82 18.47 -13.09
N VAL A 17 3.67 19.02 -12.19
CA VAL A 17 3.54 18.78 -10.75
C VAL A 17 2.23 19.38 -10.22
N GLU A 18 1.92 20.63 -10.56
CA GLU A 18 0.67 21.30 -10.16
C GLU A 18 -0.59 20.55 -10.65
N GLU A 19 -0.58 20.06 -11.90
CA GLU A 19 -1.68 19.25 -12.42
C GLU A 19 -1.78 17.89 -11.74
N ALA A 20 -0.66 17.26 -11.42
CA ALA A 20 -0.64 15.98 -10.71
C ALA A 20 -1.12 16.08 -9.25
N GLU A 21 -0.93 17.24 -8.59
CA GLU A 21 -1.50 17.51 -7.27
C GLU A 21 -3.01 17.68 -7.33
N LYS A 22 -3.49 18.43 -8.34
CA LYS A 22 -4.90 18.73 -8.49
C LYS A 22 -5.70 17.54 -9.00
N TYR A 23 -5.13 16.80 -9.92
CA TYR A 23 -5.71 15.63 -10.57
C TYR A 23 -4.72 14.46 -10.50
N PRO A 24 -4.72 13.70 -9.41
CA PRO A 24 -3.75 12.63 -9.19
C PRO A 24 -3.78 11.59 -10.34
N PRO A 25 -2.75 11.52 -11.19
CA PRO A 25 -2.75 10.60 -12.31
C PRO A 25 -2.43 9.18 -11.90
N ASP A 26 -2.97 8.19 -12.62
CA ASP A 26 -2.55 6.80 -12.54
C ASP A 26 -1.31 6.53 -13.40
N ILE A 27 -1.25 7.15 -14.57
CA ILE A 27 -0.18 6.99 -15.56
C ILE A 27 0.30 8.38 -16.01
N CYS A 28 1.59 8.57 -16.05
CA CYS A 28 2.20 9.80 -16.50
C CYS A 28 3.26 9.53 -17.57
N PHE A 29 3.04 10.06 -18.78
CA PHE A 29 4.02 10.11 -19.85
C PHE A 29 4.83 11.40 -19.73
N MET A 30 6.13 11.28 -19.52
CA MET A 30 7.00 12.40 -19.16
C MET A 30 8.12 12.59 -20.18
N ASP A 31 8.26 13.81 -20.72
CA ASP A 31 9.50 14.17 -21.40
C ASP A 31 10.55 14.60 -20.39
N ILE A 32 11.81 14.21 -20.60
CA ILE A 32 12.92 14.64 -19.72
C ILE A 32 13.21 16.13 -19.92
N GLN A 33 13.20 16.58 -21.17
CA GLN A 33 13.54 17.96 -21.52
C GLN A 33 12.31 18.85 -21.55
N MET A 34 12.05 19.48 -20.41
CA MET A 34 11.02 20.51 -20.30
C MET A 34 11.62 21.82 -19.77
N PRO A 35 11.06 22.97 -20.15
CA PRO A 35 11.50 24.25 -19.61
C PRO A 35 11.34 24.32 -18.09
N GLY A 36 12.35 24.85 -17.41
CA GLY A 36 12.39 25.01 -15.97
C GLY A 36 12.72 23.70 -15.24
N LEU A 37 11.72 23.04 -14.68
CA LEU A 37 11.88 21.77 -14.00
C LEU A 37 11.97 20.62 -15.00
N SER A 38 13.06 19.81 -14.96
CA SER A 38 13.20 18.64 -15.84
C SER A 38 12.19 17.55 -15.50
N GLY A 39 11.90 16.64 -16.47
CA GLY A 39 10.98 15.53 -16.24
C GLY A 39 11.39 14.61 -15.08
N ILE A 40 12.68 14.36 -14.92
CA ILE A 40 13.22 13.59 -13.81
C ILE A 40 12.96 14.28 -12.45
N GLN A 41 13.16 15.59 -12.40
CA GLN A 41 12.85 16.36 -11.19
C GLN A 41 11.34 16.38 -10.91
N ALA A 42 10.51 16.55 -11.96
CA ALA A 42 9.06 16.50 -11.83
C ALA A 42 8.57 15.15 -11.29
N ILE A 43 9.12 14.02 -11.76
CA ILE A 43 8.84 12.68 -11.24
C ILE A 43 9.14 12.60 -9.74
N ARG A 44 10.32 13.09 -9.31
CA ARG A 44 10.68 13.11 -7.89
C ARG A 44 9.72 13.92 -7.02
N GLU A 45 9.29 15.08 -7.51
CA GLU A 45 8.31 15.91 -6.80
C GLU A 45 6.96 15.20 -6.68
N ILE A 46 6.46 14.61 -7.77
CA ILE A 46 5.19 13.87 -7.76
C ILE A 46 5.27 12.67 -6.81
N GLN A 47 6.38 11.94 -6.80
CA GLN A 47 6.56 10.78 -5.92
C GLN A 47 6.54 11.11 -4.41
N LYS A 48 6.74 12.37 -4.02
CA LYS A 48 6.65 12.79 -2.61
C LYS A 48 5.21 12.68 -2.09
N PHE A 49 4.22 12.96 -2.92
CA PHE A 49 2.81 12.94 -2.53
C PHE A 49 2.00 11.80 -3.19
N ASN A 50 2.42 11.28 -4.35
CA ASN A 50 1.76 10.15 -5.00
C ASN A 50 2.79 9.14 -5.53
N ARG A 51 3.00 8.06 -4.78
CA ARG A 51 3.94 6.97 -5.13
C ARG A 51 3.33 5.90 -6.03
N SER A 52 2.02 5.94 -6.26
CA SER A 52 1.33 4.91 -7.05
C SER A 52 1.31 5.21 -8.56
N VAL A 53 1.79 6.37 -8.97
CA VAL A 53 1.84 6.78 -10.37
C VAL A 53 2.78 5.88 -11.17
N VAL A 54 2.31 5.37 -12.29
CA VAL A 54 3.13 4.65 -13.25
C VAL A 54 3.73 5.66 -14.24
N PHE A 55 5.05 5.82 -14.17
CA PHE A 55 5.77 6.75 -15.06
C PHE A 55 6.32 6.04 -16.29
N VAL A 56 6.14 6.66 -17.46
CA VAL A 56 6.76 6.31 -18.72
C VAL A 56 7.49 7.54 -19.24
N ILE A 57 8.78 7.41 -19.52
CA ILE A 57 9.57 8.50 -20.10
C ILE A 57 9.54 8.41 -21.64
N ILE A 58 9.27 9.55 -22.29
CA ILE A 58 9.35 9.67 -23.75
C ILE A 58 10.26 10.86 -24.08
N THR A 59 11.45 10.61 -24.60
CA THR A 59 12.42 11.68 -24.85
C THR A 59 13.20 11.49 -26.13
N ALA A 60 13.69 12.58 -26.71
CA ALA A 60 14.60 12.56 -27.87
C ALA A 60 16.07 12.24 -27.47
N TYR A 61 16.35 12.19 -26.19
CA TYR A 61 17.71 12.05 -25.66
C TYR A 61 18.00 10.63 -25.17
N ASP A 62 18.96 10.00 -25.80
CA ASP A 62 19.53 8.71 -25.41
C ASP A 62 20.81 8.93 -24.57
N LYS A 63 20.68 9.64 -23.45
CA LYS A 63 21.81 9.73 -22.51
C LYS A 63 21.70 8.64 -21.47
N PHE A 64 22.65 7.75 -21.45
CA PHE A 64 22.80 6.63 -20.49
C PHE A 64 22.56 7.07 -19.04
N ASN A 65 22.96 8.28 -18.68
CA ASN A 65 22.76 8.83 -17.33
C ASN A 65 21.28 9.00 -16.97
N TYR A 66 20.43 9.45 -17.91
CA TYR A 66 19.00 9.61 -17.65
C TYR A 66 18.27 8.27 -17.53
N ALA A 67 18.67 7.29 -18.32
CA ALA A 67 18.12 5.93 -18.24
C ALA A 67 18.44 5.30 -16.87
N LYS A 68 19.68 5.43 -16.37
CA LYS A 68 20.06 4.96 -15.06
C LYS A 68 19.27 5.66 -13.93
N GLU A 69 19.08 6.96 -14.05
CA GLU A 69 18.33 7.74 -13.07
C GLU A 69 16.82 7.38 -13.10
N ALA A 70 16.25 7.17 -14.27
CA ALA A 70 14.87 6.72 -14.47
C ALA A 70 14.62 5.34 -13.82
N VAL A 71 15.56 4.40 -13.97
CA VAL A 71 15.50 3.09 -13.31
C VAL A 71 15.48 3.24 -11.78
N ASN A 72 16.33 4.09 -11.22
CA ASN A 72 16.37 4.35 -9.78
C ASN A 72 15.07 4.98 -9.25
N LEU A 73 14.33 5.70 -10.09
CA LEU A 73 13.03 6.28 -9.77
C LEU A 73 11.85 5.30 -9.99
N GLY A 74 12.13 4.06 -10.41
CA GLY A 74 11.09 3.08 -10.66
C GLY A 74 10.21 3.39 -11.87
N VAL A 75 10.73 4.12 -12.85
CA VAL A 75 10.02 4.37 -14.13
C VAL A 75 9.78 3.03 -14.82
N MET A 76 8.54 2.83 -15.29
CA MET A 76 8.14 1.56 -15.90
C MET A 76 8.84 1.31 -17.24
N GLU A 77 8.90 2.33 -18.08
CA GLU A 77 9.45 2.21 -19.44
C GLU A 77 10.08 3.53 -19.89
N PHE A 78 11.12 3.41 -20.73
CA PHE A 78 11.85 4.54 -21.32
C PHE A 78 11.79 4.42 -22.85
N LEU A 79 11.15 5.38 -23.50
CA LEU A 79 10.92 5.39 -24.93
C LEU A 79 11.72 6.52 -25.60
N THR A 80 12.46 6.20 -26.65
CA THR A 80 13.22 7.19 -27.43
C THR A 80 12.39 7.66 -28.62
N LYS A 81 12.25 8.98 -28.80
CA LYS A 81 11.61 9.57 -29.97
C LYS A 81 12.44 9.31 -31.23
N PRO A 82 11.84 9.02 -32.38
CA PRO A 82 10.40 9.04 -32.68
C PRO A 82 9.67 7.78 -32.21
N VAL A 83 8.53 7.96 -31.52
CA VAL A 83 7.71 6.85 -31.01
C VAL A 83 6.53 6.63 -31.98
N ASN A 84 6.32 5.39 -32.42
CA ASN A 84 5.19 5.06 -33.26
C ASN A 84 3.92 4.78 -32.44
N LYS A 85 2.75 4.90 -33.10
CA LYS A 85 1.45 4.70 -32.44
C LYS A 85 1.32 3.32 -31.80
N LYS A 86 1.84 2.26 -32.43
CA LYS A 86 1.76 0.90 -31.94
C LYS A 86 2.47 0.77 -30.59
N LEU A 87 3.71 1.26 -30.50
CA LEU A 87 4.50 1.21 -29.27
C LEU A 87 3.85 2.01 -28.13
N ILE A 88 3.26 3.19 -28.43
CA ILE A 88 2.50 3.95 -27.42
C ILE A 88 1.33 3.12 -26.87
N LEU A 89 0.54 2.50 -27.76
CA LEU A 89 -0.61 1.69 -27.34
C LEU A 89 -0.20 0.47 -26.52
N GLU A 90 0.87 -0.22 -26.91
CA GLU A 90 1.42 -1.36 -26.17
C GLU A 90 1.91 -0.91 -24.77
N THR A 91 2.61 0.22 -24.69
CA THR A 91 3.08 0.78 -23.41
C THR A 91 1.91 1.23 -22.54
N CYS A 92 0.87 1.85 -23.13
CA CYS A 92 -0.35 2.20 -22.38
C CYS A 92 -1.01 0.94 -21.79
N SER A 93 -1.15 -0.14 -22.57
CA SER A 93 -1.74 -1.40 -22.07
C SER A 93 -0.96 -1.96 -20.90
N LYS A 94 0.36 -2.04 -21.02
CA LYS A 94 1.24 -2.49 -19.93
C LYS A 94 1.13 -1.58 -18.68
N ALA A 95 1.04 -0.26 -18.87
CA ALA A 95 0.90 0.69 -17.78
C ALA A 95 -0.45 0.50 -17.05
N MET A 96 -1.53 0.29 -17.78
CA MET A 96 -2.86 0.00 -17.22
C MET A 96 -2.85 -1.30 -16.43
N GLU A 97 -2.29 -2.39 -16.98
CA GLU A 97 -2.13 -3.66 -16.26
C GLU A 97 -1.34 -3.49 -14.97
N LYS A 98 -0.29 -2.65 -14.99
CA LYS A 98 0.50 -2.33 -13.80
C LYS A 98 -0.31 -1.58 -12.75
N VAL A 99 -1.12 -0.59 -13.15
CA VAL A 99 -2.03 0.14 -12.27
C VAL A 99 -3.03 -0.82 -11.64
N ASP A 100 -3.70 -1.65 -12.46
CA ASP A 100 -4.72 -2.59 -11.99
C ASP A 100 -4.13 -3.62 -11.03
N SER A 101 -2.97 -4.18 -11.35
CA SER A 101 -2.28 -5.13 -10.45
C SER A 101 -1.89 -4.50 -9.11
N THR A 102 -1.50 -3.23 -9.11
CA THR A 102 -1.14 -2.50 -7.88
C THR A 102 -2.38 -2.20 -7.04
N ARG A 103 -3.48 -1.80 -7.68
CA ARG A 103 -4.78 -1.60 -7.01
C ARG A 103 -5.32 -2.89 -6.42
N GLN A 104 -5.24 -3.99 -7.16
CA GLN A 104 -5.67 -5.30 -6.68
C GLN A 104 -4.89 -5.74 -5.44
N LYS A 105 -3.56 -5.69 -5.50
CA LYS A 105 -2.70 -6.02 -4.34
C LYS A 105 -3.06 -5.19 -3.11
N ARG A 106 -3.23 -3.88 -3.27
CA ARG A 106 -3.61 -3.00 -2.16
C ARG A 106 -4.98 -3.37 -1.57
N SER A 107 -5.95 -3.71 -2.43
CA SER A 107 -7.28 -4.17 -2.00
C SER A 107 -7.19 -5.50 -1.24
N ASP A 108 -6.39 -6.45 -1.74
CA ASP A 108 -6.17 -7.73 -1.09
C ASP A 108 -5.48 -7.57 0.27
N ASP A 109 -4.46 -6.71 0.36
CA ASP A 109 -3.75 -6.40 1.62
C ASP A 109 -4.71 -5.78 2.65
N LEU A 110 -5.57 -4.84 2.24
CA LEU A 110 -6.59 -4.25 3.13
C LEU A 110 -7.58 -5.30 3.61
N ARG A 111 -8.07 -6.16 2.71
CA ARG A 111 -8.99 -7.24 3.05
C ARG A 111 -8.38 -8.28 4.01
N ILE A 112 -7.09 -8.58 3.86
CA ILE A 112 -6.36 -9.45 4.79
C ILE A 112 -6.27 -8.76 6.16
N ARG A 113 -5.92 -7.48 6.20
CA ARG A 113 -5.84 -6.71 7.45
C ARG A 113 -7.17 -6.66 8.19
N GLU A 114 -8.27 -6.33 7.49
CA GLU A 114 -9.62 -6.33 8.08
C GLU A 114 -10.00 -7.70 8.66
N LYS A 115 -9.67 -8.79 7.96
CA LYS A 115 -9.89 -10.14 8.48
C LYS A 115 -9.07 -10.41 9.74
N LEU A 116 -7.80 -10.01 9.77
CA LEU A 116 -6.93 -10.19 10.95
C LEU A 116 -7.45 -9.41 12.15
N GLU A 117 -7.92 -8.16 11.95
CA GLU A 117 -8.52 -7.35 13.02
C GLU A 117 -9.75 -8.03 13.66
N THR A 118 -10.44 -8.89 12.92
CA THR A 118 -11.59 -9.64 13.44
C THR A 118 -11.18 -10.97 14.06
N VAL A 119 -10.23 -11.67 13.46
CA VAL A 119 -9.83 -13.04 13.86
C VAL A 119 -8.91 -13.02 15.09
N VAL A 120 -8.00 -12.05 15.18
CA VAL A 120 -7.06 -11.97 16.32
C VAL A 120 -7.79 -11.91 17.67
N PRO A 121 -8.79 -11.03 17.90
CA PRO A 121 -9.53 -11.01 19.16
C PRO A 121 -10.28 -12.34 19.47
N MET A 122 -10.71 -13.06 18.43
CA MET A 122 -11.35 -14.38 18.65
C MET A 122 -10.34 -15.41 19.10
N ILE A 123 -9.12 -15.40 18.55
CA ILE A 123 -8.03 -16.28 18.96
C ILE A 123 -7.58 -15.93 20.40
N GLU A 124 -7.43 -14.65 20.71
CA GLU A 124 -7.10 -14.17 22.06
C GLU A 124 -8.13 -14.64 23.10
N SER A 125 -9.43 -14.48 22.79
CA SER A 125 -10.51 -14.95 23.65
C SER A 125 -10.48 -16.48 23.81
N GLY A 126 -10.21 -17.20 22.73
CA GLY A 126 -10.04 -18.66 22.76
C GLY A 126 -8.85 -19.09 23.63
N TYR A 127 -7.74 -18.38 23.53
CA TYR A 127 -6.55 -18.61 24.37
C TYR A 127 -6.85 -18.43 25.86
N ILE A 128 -7.49 -17.31 26.22
CA ILE A 128 -7.88 -17.03 27.61
C ILE A 128 -8.85 -18.08 28.12
N ASN A 129 -9.88 -18.44 27.36
CA ASN A 129 -10.84 -19.46 27.75
C ASN A 129 -10.19 -20.83 27.94
N ASN A 130 -9.22 -21.21 27.12
CA ASN A 130 -8.50 -22.46 27.23
C ASN A 130 -7.61 -22.48 28.51
N ILE A 131 -6.94 -21.37 28.85
CA ILE A 131 -6.18 -21.24 30.11
C ILE A 131 -7.08 -21.40 31.32
N LEU A 132 -8.30 -20.82 31.27
CA LEU A 132 -9.20 -20.76 32.42
C LEU A 132 -9.99 -22.05 32.63
N LEU A 133 -10.37 -22.73 31.54
CA LEU A 133 -11.43 -23.74 31.57
C LEU A 133 -10.99 -25.15 31.12
N GLN A 134 -9.77 -25.32 30.61
CA GLN A 134 -9.32 -26.62 30.11
C GLN A 134 -8.11 -27.14 30.85
N ASP A 135 -8.23 -28.38 31.38
CA ASP A 135 -7.16 -29.09 32.11
C ASP A 135 -5.99 -29.47 31.19
N ASP A 136 -6.19 -29.53 29.87
CA ASP A 136 -5.19 -29.99 28.90
C ASP A 136 -4.63 -28.82 27.99
N PHE A 137 -4.53 -27.66 28.60
CA PHE A 137 -4.05 -26.43 27.91
C PHE A 137 -2.66 -26.59 27.32
N GLN A 138 -1.77 -27.37 27.91
CA GLN A 138 -0.39 -27.55 27.45
C GLN A 138 -0.30 -28.07 26.01
N THR A 139 -1.26 -28.86 25.57
CA THR A 139 -1.27 -29.42 24.19
C THR A 139 -1.42 -28.36 23.12
N TYR A 140 -2.08 -27.23 23.41
CA TYR A 140 -2.37 -26.17 22.43
C TYR A 140 -1.58 -24.88 22.65
N GLN A 141 -0.84 -24.81 23.76
CA GLN A 141 -0.12 -23.60 24.18
C GLN A 141 0.87 -23.10 23.13
N ASP A 142 1.63 -24.00 22.52
CA ASP A 142 2.65 -23.65 21.53
C ASP A 142 2.02 -23.05 20.28
N ASN A 143 0.88 -23.57 19.83
CA ASN A 143 0.15 -23.03 18.68
C ASN A 143 -0.37 -21.61 18.93
N TYR A 144 -0.92 -21.34 20.11
CA TYR A 144 -1.38 -20.00 20.49
C TYR A 144 -0.21 -19.02 20.64
N ARG A 145 0.91 -19.46 21.21
CA ARG A 145 2.12 -18.64 21.35
C ARG A 145 2.66 -18.22 20.00
N GLU A 146 2.71 -19.14 19.04
CA GLU A 146 3.15 -18.86 17.68
C GLU A 146 2.18 -17.90 16.96
N LEU A 147 0.86 -18.17 17.05
CA LEU A 147 -0.17 -17.35 16.37
C LEU A 147 -0.26 -15.92 16.92
N LEU A 148 -0.04 -15.72 18.21
CA LEU A 148 -0.14 -14.43 18.89
C LEU A 148 1.22 -13.74 19.09
N ASP A 149 2.33 -14.33 18.60
CA ASP A 149 3.73 -13.87 18.80
C ASP A 149 4.06 -13.63 20.30
N ILE A 150 3.55 -14.51 21.19
CA ILE A 150 3.80 -14.43 22.63
C ILE A 150 5.19 -15.00 22.93
N ARG A 151 6.10 -14.13 23.33
CA ARG A 151 7.52 -14.48 23.63
C ARG A 151 7.79 -14.61 25.12
N GLU A 152 6.91 -14.07 25.93
CA GLU A 152 7.01 -14.10 27.38
C GLU A 152 6.80 -15.51 27.92
N GLU A 153 7.66 -15.91 28.84
CA GLU A 153 7.56 -17.23 29.53
C GLU A 153 6.58 -17.20 30.70
N TYR A 154 6.32 -16.02 31.24
CA TYR A 154 5.49 -15.81 32.43
C TYR A 154 4.47 -14.72 32.21
N GLY A 155 3.28 -14.92 32.74
CA GLY A 155 2.19 -13.97 32.75
C GLY A 155 1.37 -14.06 34.01
N TYR A 156 0.51 -13.08 34.27
CA TYR A 156 -0.47 -13.13 35.33
C TYR A 156 -1.83 -12.71 34.81
N MET A 157 -2.87 -13.26 35.44
CA MET A 157 -4.25 -12.94 35.12
C MET A 157 -4.93 -12.37 36.35
N ILE A 158 -5.70 -11.32 36.17
CA ILE A 158 -6.54 -10.76 37.23
C ILE A 158 -7.99 -11.02 36.82
N VAL A 159 -8.71 -11.74 37.65
CA VAL A 159 -10.15 -11.93 37.52
C VAL A 159 -10.84 -11.08 38.58
N ALA A 160 -11.73 -10.22 38.17
CA ALA A 160 -12.56 -9.43 39.07
C ALA A 160 -14.02 -9.84 38.86
N GLU A 161 -14.64 -10.32 39.92
CA GLU A 161 -16.04 -10.72 39.97
C GLU A 161 -16.81 -9.77 40.88
N PHE A 162 -17.92 -9.23 40.38
CA PHE A 162 -18.86 -8.48 41.22
C PHE A 162 -19.81 -9.47 41.85
N GLY A 163 -19.70 -9.60 43.19
CA GLY A 163 -20.69 -10.37 43.94
C GLY A 163 -22.07 -9.75 43.92
N ASP A 164 -23.09 -10.54 44.09
CA ASP A 164 -24.47 -10.06 44.29
C ASP A 164 -24.54 -9.12 45.49
N SER A 165 -25.12 -7.93 45.31
CA SER A 165 -25.33 -6.98 46.39
C SER A 165 -26.36 -7.55 47.35
N THR A 166 -25.93 -7.91 48.55
CA THR A 166 -26.86 -8.24 49.64
C THR A 166 -27.43 -6.97 50.24
N GLU A 167 -28.58 -7.09 50.89
CA GLU A 167 -29.47 -6.00 51.37
C GLU A 167 -28.84 -4.90 52.23
N ASN A 168 -27.54 -4.94 52.52
CA ASN A 168 -26.88 -3.96 53.39
C ASN A 168 -25.64 -3.29 52.72
N GLY A 169 -25.47 -3.39 51.41
CA GLY A 169 -24.38 -2.70 50.72
C GLY A 169 -22.98 -3.22 51.04
N VAL A 170 -22.85 -4.37 51.66
CA VAL A 170 -21.58 -5.06 51.96
C VAL A 170 -21.44 -6.20 50.96
N LEU A 171 -20.38 -6.15 50.18
CA LEU A 171 -19.97 -7.27 49.31
C LEU A 171 -19.58 -8.45 50.23
N THR A 172 -20.34 -9.53 50.16
CA THR A 172 -19.96 -10.79 50.78
C THR A 172 -19.36 -11.72 49.73
N ASN A 173 -18.21 -12.29 50.06
CA ASN A 173 -17.54 -13.32 49.24
C ASN A 173 -18.40 -14.56 49.08
#